data_8e25f44e8fe80ae377b049c474ee4fdf
#
_entry.id   8e25f44e8fe80ae377b049c474ee4fdf
#
_cell.length_a   1.000
_cell.length_b   1.000
_cell.length_c   1.000
_cell.angle_alpha   90.00
_cell.angle_beta   90.00
_cell.angle_gamma   90.00
#
_symmetry.space_group_name_H-M   'P 1'
#
loop_
_entity.id
_entity.type
_entity.pdbx_description
1 polymer ?
#
loop_
_entity_poly.entity_id
_entity_poly.type
_entity_poly.pdbx_seq_one_letter_code
_entity_poly.pdbx_strand_id
1 'polypeptide(L)'
;HLLAQLGHNCTELLPSLTQIRTDLSYVRSLKGVRADAHVQLRRDGRTVQESFGEVQFTDFGLSGPEAFALSRAAAFGGAGQELALDFFRSYTQNALQTMLQAKRAQLPALPAEHLFAGMLQSRLGQVIVKRAGVGLQTPLAELTDEALFACGTLAKWFTLEVTGVMGFD
;
A
#
# COMPACT_ATOMS: atom_id res chain seq x y z
N HIS A 1 15.65 -27.27 -23.64
CA HIS A 1 16.90 -27.71 -23.05
C HIS A 1 18.11 -27.68 -24.00
N LEU A 2 18.03 -26.87 -25.09
CA LEU A 2 19.12 -26.68 -26.03
C LEU A 2 20.39 -26.13 -25.33
N LEU A 3 20.22 -25.18 -24.41
CA LEU A 3 21.32 -24.57 -23.65
C LEU A 3 22.07 -25.61 -22.79
N ALA A 4 21.33 -26.55 -22.18
CA ALA A 4 21.98 -27.63 -21.38
C ALA A 4 22.82 -28.56 -22.26
N GLN A 5 22.39 -28.84 -23.50
CA GLN A 5 23.16 -29.62 -24.46
C GLN A 5 24.46 -28.91 -24.90
N LEU A 6 24.48 -27.56 -24.80
CA LEU A 6 25.67 -26.74 -25.08
C LEU A 6 26.54 -26.49 -23.85
N GLY A 7 26.27 -27.18 -22.73
CA GLY A 7 27.04 -27.06 -21.49
C GLY A 7 26.70 -25.85 -20.60
N HIS A 8 25.60 -25.18 -20.87
CA HIS A 8 25.12 -24.07 -20.00
C HIS A 8 24.27 -24.59 -18.84
N ASN A 9 24.44 -23.99 -17.67
CA ASN A 9 23.54 -24.18 -16.54
C ASN A 9 22.42 -23.14 -16.60
N CYS A 10 21.20 -23.57 -16.33
CA CYS A 10 20.03 -22.69 -16.20
C CYS A 10 19.72 -22.53 -14.71
N THR A 11 19.70 -21.30 -14.21
CA THR A 11 19.18 -21.00 -12.86
C THR A 11 17.66 -21.18 -12.83
N GLU A 12 17.09 -21.29 -11.65
CA GLU A 12 15.65 -21.32 -11.48
C GLU A 12 14.99 -20.10 -12.14
N LEU A 13 13.94 -20.34 -12.91
CA LEU A 13 13.17 -19.28 -13.56
C LEU A 13 12.11 -18.78 -12.58
N LEU A 14 12.17 -17.50 -12.24
CA LEU A 14 11.18 -16.84 -11.41
C LEU A 14 10.42 -15.78 -12.21
N PRO A 15 9.11 -15.61 -11.93
CA PRO A 15 8.32 -14.56 -12.56
C PRO A 15 8.88 -13.18 -12.27
N SER A 16 8.84 -12.29 -13.25
CA SER A 16 9.23 -10.89 -13.14
C SER A 16 8.26 -10.04 -13.95
N LEU A 17 8.15 -8.74 -13.64
CA LEU A 17 7.18 -7.84 -14.23
C LEU A 17 5.74 -8.35 -14.09
N THR A 18 5.42 -8.85 -12.91
CA THR A 18 4.13 -9.47 -12.60
C THR A 18 3.52 -8.85 -11.34
N GLN A 19 2.27 -9.21 -11.06
CA GLN A 19 1.57 -8.74 -9.86
C GLN A 19 2.16 -9.35 -8.60
N ILE A 20 2.19 -8.56 -7.51
CA ILE A 20 2.58 -9.03 -6.18
C ILE A 20 1.31 -9.42 -5.43
N ARG A 21 1.28 -10.67 -4.95
CA ARG A 21 0.20 -11.19 -4.10
C ARG A 21 0.43 -10.75 -2.67
N THR A 22 -0.65 -10.31 -2.02
CA THR A 22 -0.61 -9.85 -0.62
C THR A 22 -1.72 -10.50 0.19
N ASP A 23 -1.70 -10.28 1.52
CA ASP A 23 -2.88 -10.51 2.34
C ASP A 23 -4.06 -9.70 1.79
N LEU A 24 -5.28 -10.26 1.93
CA LEU A 24 -6.47 -9.72 1.26
C LEU A 24 -7.41 -8.96 2.20
N SER A 25 -7.02 -8.79 3.47
CA SER A 25 -7.87 -8.21 4.52
C SER A 25 -8.45 -6.85 4.14
N TYR A 26 -7.66 -6.01 3.47
CA TYR A 26 -8.07 -4.67 3.02
C TYR A 26 -8.11 -4.53 1.50
N VAL A 27 -7.33 -5.34 0.78
CA VAL A 27 -7.08 -5.21 -0.65
C VAL A 27 -8.32 -5.48 -1.48
N ARG A 28 -9.14 -6.48 -1.10
CA ARG A 28 -10.38 -6.83 -1.83
C ARG A 28 -11.34 -5.65 -1.96
N SER A 29 -11.49 -4.85 -0.91
CA SER A 29 -12.35 -3.66 -0.93
C SER A 29 -11.81 -2.53 -1.81
N LEU A 30 -10.52 -2.60 -2.17
CA LEU A 30 -9.82 -1.62 -3.00
C LEU A 30 -9.69 -2.05 -4.46
N LYS A 31 -10.24 -3.20 -4.86
CA LYS A 31 -10.16 -3.69 -6.24
C LYS A 31 -10.44 -2.58 -7.27
N GLY A 32 -9.51 -2.38 -8.21
CA GLY A 32 -9.57 -1.38 -9.26
C GLY A 32 -9.19 0.04 -8.83
N VAL A 33 -8.94 0.28 -7.53
CA VAL A 33 -8.43 1.57 -7.06
C VAL A 33 -6.98 1.73 -7.52
N ARG A 34 -6.67 2.91 -8.03
CA ARG A 34 -5.31 3.36 -8.35
C ARG A 34 -4.91 4.47 -7.40
N ALA A 35 -3.64 4.50 -7.03
CA ALA A 35 -3.08 5.54 -6.18
C ALA A 35 -1.60 5.76 -6.51
N ASP A 36 -1.17 7.02 -6.45
CA ASP A 36 0.25 7.35 -6.44
C ASP A 36 0.82 7.05 -5.06
N ALA A 37 1.95 6.35 -5.00
CA ALA A 37 2.58 5.98 -3.75
C ALA A 37 4.11 5.87 -3.88
N HIS A 38 4.79 6.04 -2.77
CA HIS A 38 6.12 5.47 -2.57
C HIS A 38 5.92 4.05 -2.02
N VAL A 39 6.41 3.06 -2.72
CA VAL A 39 6.27 1.64 -2.37
C VAL A 39 7.62 1.08 -1.98
N GLN A 40 7.72 0.54 -0.78
CA GLN A 40 8.89 -0.14 -0.28
C GLN A 40 8.60 -1.64 -0.14
N LEU A 41 9.40 -2.47 -0.78
CA LEU A 41 9.45 -3.90 -0.47
C LEU A 41 10.43 -4.07 0.70
N ARG A 42 9.95 -4.66 1.79
CA ARG A 42 10.70 -4.82 3.03
C ARG A 42 10.82 -6.28 3.42
N ARG A 43 11.92 -6.64 4.07
CA ARG A 43 12.17 -7.95 4.66
C ARG A 43 12.91 -7.75 5.99
N ASP A 44 12.46 -8.42 7.04
CA ASP A 44 13.05 -8.31 8.38
C ASP A 44 13.24 -6.86 8.85
N GLY A 45 12.23 -6.02 8.58
CA GLY A 45 12.24 -4.60 8.95
C GLY A 45 13.13 -3.69 8.08
N ARG A 46 13.82 -4.21 7.05
CA ARG A 46 14.71 -3.44 6.17
C ARG A 46 14.12 -3.30 4.77
N THR A 47 14.25 -2.13 4.17
CA THR A 47 13.88 -1.90 2.77
C THR A 47 14.89 -2.63 1.87
N VAL A 48 14.36 -3.54 1.03
CA VAL A 48 15.14 -4.31 0.04
C VAL A 48 15.18 -3.57 -1.29
N GLN A 49 14.04 -3.03 -1.69
CA GLN A 49 13.88 -2.26 -2.93
C GLN A 49 12.70 -1.30 -2.76
N GLU A 50 12.74 -0.19 -3.47
CA GLU A 50 11.67 0.80 -3.46
C GLU A 50 11.38 1.32 -4.87
N SER A 51 10.17 1.85 -5.06
CA SER A 51 9.70 2.42 -6.31
C SER A 51 8.67 3.51 -6.04
N PHE A 52 8.45 4.42 -7.01
CA PHE A 52 7.62 5.62 -6.84
C PHE A 52 6.70 5.81 -8.04
N GLY A 53 5.41 5.81 -7.82
CA GLY A 53 4.43 6.08 -8.87
C GLY A 53 3.10 5.37 -8.64
N GLU A 54 2.40 5.02 -9.72
CA GLU A 54 1.06 4.46 -9.65
C GLU A 54 1.07 2.98 -9.29
N VAL A 55 0.33 2.63 -8.24
CA VAL A 55 -0.06 1.25 -7.93
C VAL A 55 -1.55 1.05 -8.21
N GLN A 56 -1.92 -0.18 -8.55
CA GLN A 56 -3.29 -0.60 -8.71
C GLN A 56 -3.60 -1.77 -7.77
N PHE A 57 -4.65 -1.63 -6.97
CA PHE A 57 -5.17 -2.72 -6.15
C PHE A 57 -5.99 -3.69 -7.01
N THR A 58 -5.75 -4.99 -6.82
CA THR A 58 -6.43 -6.08 -7.55
C THR A 58 -7.08 -7.07 -6.58
N ASP A 59 -7.68 -8.14 -7.10
CA ASP A 59 -8.24 -9.22 -6.26
C ASP A 59 -7.16 -10.01 -5.49
N PHE A 60 -5.90 -9.90 -5.89
CA PHE A 60 -4.80 -10.73 -5.39
C PHE A 60 -3.75 -9.94 -4.60
N GLY A 61 -3.75 -8.62 -4.72
CA GLY A 61 -2.72 -7.75 -4.14
C GLY A 61 -2.51 -6.50 -4.97
N LEU A 62 -1.26 -6.20 -5.31
CA LEU A 62 -0.88 -5.02 -6.08
C LEU A 62 -0.42 -5.34 -7.49
N SER A 63 -0.81 -4.48 -8.42
CA SER A 63 -0.40 -4.41 -9.82
C SER A 63 0.06 -2.98 -10.15
N GLY A 64 0.37 -2.74 -11.40
CA GLY A 64 0.84 -1.45 -11.89
C GLY A 64 2.36 -1.40 -12.01
N PRO A 65 2.91 -0.32 -12.62
CA PRO A 65 4.33 -0.21 -12.90
C PRO A 65 5.22 -0.44 -11.68
N GLU A 66 4.83 0.09 -10.51
CA GLU A 66 5.62 0.02 -9.29
C GLU A 66 5.62 -1.38 -8.68
N ALA A 67 4.49 -2.10 -8.74
CA ALA A 67 4.44 -3.50 -8.34
C ALA A 67 5.30 -4.37 -9.27
N PHE A 68 5.28 -4.10 -10.58
CA PHE A 68 6.09 -4.82 -11.56
C PHE A 68 7.58 -4.60 -11.34
N ALA A 69 8.00 -3.37 -11.03
CA ALA A 69 9.39 -3.05 -10.72
C ALA A 69 9.92 -3.82 -9.49
N LEU A 70 9.06 -4.04 -8.48
CA LEU A 70 9.41 -4.74 -7.24
C LEU A 70 9.23 -6.26 -7.33
N SER A 71 8.48 -6.76 -8.32
CA SER A 71 8.03 -8.17 -8.39
C SER A 71 9.18 -9.17 -8.42
N ARG A 72 10.28 -8.85 -9.11
CA ARG A 72 11.47 -9.71 -9.13
C ARG A 72 12.07 -9.90 -7.74
N ALA A 73 12.27 -8.82 -7.00
CA ALA A 73 12.80 -8.89 -5.64
C ALA A 73 11.84 -9.61 -4.69
N ALA A 74 10.53 -9.41 -4.88
CA ALA A 74 9.49 -10.13 -4.14
C ALA A 74 9.51 -11.64 -4.43
N ALA A 75 9.71 -12.06 -5.69
CA ALA A 75 9.80 -13.46 -6.08
C ALA A 75 10.99 -14.20 -5.43
N PHE A 76 12.14 -13.52 -5.34
CA PHE A 76 13.35 -14.09 -4.72
C PHE A 76 13.34 -14.07 -3.19
N GLY A 77 12.43 -13.33 -2.57
CA GLY A 77 12.52 -13.01 -1.16
C GLY A 77 12.02 -14.06 -0.18
N GLY A 78 11.20 -15.00 -0.60
CA GLY A 78 10.59 -15.97 0.30
C GLY A 78 9.57 -15.36 1.26
N ALA A 79 9.36 -16.00 2.41
CA ALA A 79 8.43 -15.55 3.44
C ALA A 79 8.94 -14.33 4.22
N GLY A 80 8.05 -13.65 4.94
CA GLY A 80 8.39 -12.54 5.85
C GLY A 80 8.64 -11.21 5.14
N GLN A 81 8.12 -11.06 3.92
CA GLN A 81 8.17 -9.79 3.19
C GLN A 81 6.88 -9.00 3.39
N GLU A 82 7.01 -7.69 3.38
CA GLU A 82 5.89 -6.74 3.36
C GLU A 82 6.10 -5.65 2.32
N LEU A 83 5.00 -5.12 1.80
CA LEU A 83 4.98 -3.85 1.07
C LEU A 83 4.52 -2.77 2.04
N ALA A 84 5.26 -1.67 2.11
CA ALA A 84 4.85 -0.45 2.81
C ALA A 84 4.60 0.65 1.78
N LEU A 85 3.39 1.23 1.80
CA LEU A 85 2.96 2.25 0.87
C LEU A 85 2.79 3.59 1.59
N ASP A 86 3.46 4.63 1.09
CA ASP A 86 3.26 6.02 1.49
C ASP A 86 2.48 6.75 0.38
N PHE A 87 1.21 7.08 0.64
CA PHE A 87 0.35 7.81 -0.29
C PHE A 87 0.54 9.34 -0.19
N PHE A 88 1.36 9.81 0.75
CA PHE A 88 1.64 11.22 1.00
C PHE A 88 3.15 11.50 0.97
N ARG A 89 3.87 10.94 0.00
CA ARG A 89 5.33 11.02 -0.12
C ARG A 89 5.89 12.44 -0.12
N SER A 90 5.11 13.42 -0.60
CA SER A 90 5.52 14.84 -0.62
C SER A 90 5.32 15.55 0.71
N TYR A 91 4.74 14.90 1.72
CA TYR A 91 4.45 15.48 3.02
C TYR A 91 5.21 14.73 4.11
N THR A 92 5.75 15.48 5.09
CA THR A 92 6.20 14.87 6.34
C THR A 92 5.00 14.38 7.16
N GLN A 93 5.23 13.47 8.10
CA GLN A 93 4.19 13.02 9.03
C GLN A 93 3.53 14.21 9.75
N ASN A 94 4.34 15.18 10.22
CA ASN A 94 3.83 16.35 10.93
C ASN A 94 3.00 17.26 10.03
N ALA A 95 3.42 17.47 8.77
CA ALA A 95 2.65 18.27 7.82
C ALA A 95 1.29 17.64 7.51
N LEU A 96 1.25 16.33 7.26
CA LEU A 96 -0.01 15.62 7.07
C LEU A 96 -0.88 15.72 8.32
N GLN A 97 -0.31 15.50 9.51
CA GLN A 97 -1.06 15.58 10.76
C GLN A 97 -1.67 16.97 10.97
N THR A 98 -0.92 18.04 10.70
CA THR A 98 -1.41 19.42 10.77
C THR A 98 -2.60 19.64 9.81
N MET A 99 -2.51 19.11 8.59
CA MET A 99 -3.62 19.20 7.61
C MET A 99 -4.88 18.47 8.10
N LEU A 100 -4.74 17.28 8.68
CA LEU A 100 -5.87 16.51 9.20
C LEU A 100 -6.51 17.20 10.41
N GLN A 101 -5.71 17.76 11.31
CA GLN A 101 -6.17 18.57 12.46
C GLN A 101 -6.92 19.83 12.00
N ALA A 102 -6.39 20.55 11.02
CA ALA A 102 -7.04 21.71 10.43
C ALA A 102 -8.40 21.32 9.80
N LYS A 103 -8.46 20.21 9.09
CA LYS A 103 -9.72 19.71 8.50
C LYS A 103 -10.74 19.36 9.57
N ARG A 104 -10.35 18.67 10.65
CA ARG A 104 -11.21 18.38 11.80
C ARG A 104 -11.78 19.67 12.41
N ALA A 105 -10.94 20.68 12.61
CA ALA A 105 -11.35 21.95 13.19
C ALA A 105 -12.30 22.76 12.28
N GLN A 106 -12.06 22.74 10.96
CA GLN A 106 -12.87 23.47 9.99
C GLN A 106 -14.20 22.78 9.64
N LEU A 107 -14.23 21.45 9.70
CA LEU A 107 -15.36 20.63 9.29
C LEU A 107 -15.76 19.62 10.38
N PRO A 108 -16.11 20.08 11.58
CA PRO A 108 -16.30 19.21 12.75
C PRO A 108 -17.44 18.19 12.58
N ALA A 109 -18.48 18.52 11.84
CA ALA A 109 -19.63 17.64 11.59
C ALA A 109 -19.42 16.67 10.40
N LEU A 110 -18.30 16.81 9.65
CA LEU A 110 -18.04 15.95 8.49
C LEU A 110 -17.80 14.50 8.97
N PRO A 111 -18.44 13.49 8.36
CA PRO A 111 -18.17 12.08 8.67
C PRO A 111 -16.71 11.69 8.35
N ALA A 112 -16.14 10.82 9.17
CA ALA A 112 -14.75 10.38 9.06
C ALA A 112 -14.43 9.69 7.73
N GLU A 113 -15.42 9.10 7.04
CA GLU A 113 -15.23 8.55 5.69
C GLU A 113 -14.73 9.59 4.68
N HIS A 114 -14.93 10.88 4.95
CA HIS A 114 -14.46 11.99 4.13
C HIS A 114 -13.18 12.65 4.65
N LEU A 115 -12.51 12.07 5.65
CA LEU A 115 -11.27 12.62 6.21
C LEU A 115 -10.23 12.89 5.12
N PHE A 116 -10.07 11.99 4.15
CA PHE A 116 -9.13 12.11 3.04
C PHE A 116 -9.76 12.62 1.72
N ALA A 117 -10.99 13.12 1.76
CA ALA A 117 -11.64 13.67 0.57
C ALA A 117 -10.85 14.85 -0.01
N GLY A 118 -10.63 14.85 -1.33
CA GLY A 118 -9.78 15.81 -2.05
C GLY A 118 -8.29 15.48 -2.02
N MET A 119 -7.86 14.44 -1.28
CA MET A 119 -6.46 14.02 -1.15
C MET A 119 -6.21 12.60 -1.70
N LEU A 120 -7.12 11.68 -1.41
CA LEU A 120 -7.06 10.28 -1.85
C LEU A 120 -8.34 9.86 -2.56
N GLN A 121 -8.25 8.78 -3.32
CA GLN A 121 -9.44 8.11 -3.83
C GLN A 121 -10.34 7.67 -2.66
N SER A 122 -11.65 7.90 -2.79
CA SER A 122 -12.61 7.78 -1.68
C SER A 122 -12.54 6.43 -0.95
N ARG A 123 -12.54 5.30 -1.69
CA ARG A 123 -12.47 3.97 -1.07
C ARG A 123 -11.16 3.73 -0.33
N LEU A 124 -10.04 4.26 -0.82
CA LEU A 124 -8.75 4.16 -0.14
C LEU A 124 -8.77 4.93 1.17
N GLY A 125 -9.29 6.16 1.17
CA GLY A 125 -9.46 6.96 2.38
C GLY A 125 -10.34 6.25 3.42
N GLN A 126 -11.47 5.68 3.01
CA GLN A 126 -12.37 4.91 3.88
C GLN A 126 -11.69 3.67 4.48
N VAL A 127 -10.88 2.96 3.69
CA VAL A 127 -10.13 1.78 4.19
C VAL A 127 -9.09 2.20 5.23
N ILE A 128 -8.38 3.30 5.02
CA ILE A 128 -7.41 3.84 5.99
C ILE A 128 -8.12 4.18 7.31
N VAL A 129 -9.26 4.88 7.25
CA VAL A 129 -10.07 5.24 8.42
C VAL A 129 -10.55 4.00 9.19
N LYS A 130 -11.09 3.00 8.47
CA LYS A 130 -11.50 1.72 9.09
C LYS A 130 -10.34 0.98 9.73
N ARG A 131 -9.20 0.93 9.07
CA ARG A 131 -7.98 0.25 9.59
C ARG A 131 -7.44 0.95 10.83
N ALA A 132 -7.66 2.27 10.96
CA ALA A 132 -7.37 3.02 12.18
C ALA A 132 -8.36 2.76 13.33
N GLY A 133 -9.35 1.90 13.13
CA GLY A 133 -10.39 1.59 14.14
C GLY A 133 -11.48 2.64 14.26
N VAL A 134 -11.59 3.56 13.29
CA VAL A 134 -12.56 4.65 13.31
C VAL A 134 -13.84 4.27 12.54
N GLY A 135 -15.00 4.55 13.11
CA GLY A 135 -16.28 4.41 12.44
C GLY A 135 -16.43 5.41 11.29
N LEU A 136 -16.88 4.97 10.11
CA LEU A 136 -16.93 5.83 8.93
C LEU A 136 -17.90 7.02 9.11
N GLN A 137 -18.97 6.84 9.90
CA GLN A 137 -19.98 7.88 10.13
C GLN A 137 -19.68 8.75 11.36
N THR A 138 -18.58 8.47 12.08
CA THR A 138 -18.17 9.28 13.24
C THR A 138 -17.84 10.70 12.78
N PRO A 139 -18.45 11.75 13.36
CA PRO A 139 -18.07 13.13 13.06
C PRO A 139 -16.61 13.40 13.37
N LEU A 140 -15.95 14.23 12.56
CA LEU A 140 -14.53 14.55 12.76
C LEU A 140 -14.26 15.14 14.14
N ALA A 141 -15.19 15.91 14.70
CA ALA A 141 -15.07 16.49 16.04
C ALA A 141 -14.94 15.45 17.16
N GLU A 142 -15.47 14.24 16.94
CA GLU A 142 -15.44 13.15 17.92
C GLU A 142 -14.17 12.30 17.84
N LEU A 143 -13.32 12.52 16.80
CA LEU A 143 -12.05 11.81 16.69
C LEU A 143 -11.06 12.32 17.73
N THR A 144 -10.50 11.39 18.48
CA THR A 144 -9.38 11.69 19.39
C THR A 144 -8.11 12.04 18.59
N ASP A 145 -7.15 12.68 19.22
CA ASP A 145 -5.86 13.01 18.58
C ASP A 145 -5.12 11.74 18.19
N GLU A 146 -5.21 10.67 18.99
CA GLU A 146 -4.62 9.37 18.71
C GLU A 146 -5.25 8.71 17.48
N ALA A 147 -6.59 8.76 17.35
CA ALA A 147 -7.30 8.20 16.19
C ALA A 147 -6.93 8.96 14.91
N LEU A 148 -6.86 10.29 14.98
CA LEU A 148 -6.45 11.12 13.87
C LEU A 148 -4.99 10.88 13.48
N PHE A 149 -4.10 10.71 14.48
CA PHE A 149 -2.70 10.37 14.28
C PHE A 149 -2.55 8.98 13.63
N ALA A 150 -3.32 7.99 14.07
CA ALA A 150 -3.34 6.65 13.49
C ALA A 150 -3.76 6.68 12.01
N CYS A 151 -4.79 7.48 11.66
CA CYS A 151 -5.19 7.69 10.27
C CYS A 151 -4.05 8.26 9.41
N GLY A 152 -3.36 9.29 9.90
CA GLY A 152 -2.23 9.90 9.20
C GLY A 152 -1.04 8.94 9.07
N THR A 153 -0.74 8.18 10.11
CA THR A 153 0.32 7.16 10.10
C THR A 153 0.01 6.06 9.09
N LEU A 154 -1.21 5.54 9.06
CA LEU A 154 -1.62 4.53 8.08
C LEU A 154 -1.62 5.06 6.64
N ALA A 155 -1.91 6.34 6.44
CA ALA A 155 -1.85 6.96 5.12
C ALA A 155 -0.40 7.06 4.57
N LYS A 156 0.59 7.15 5.46
CA LYS A 156 2.02 7.16 5.13
C LYS A 156 2.72 5.82 5.28
N TRP A 157 2.09 4.87 5.95
CA TRP A 157 2.67 3.56 6.24
C TRP A 157 1.61 2.47 6.17
N PHE A 158 1.08 2.28 4.95
CA PHE A 158 0.08 1.25 4.70
C PHE A 158 0.76 -0.06 4.33
N THR A 159 0.87 -0.98 5.29
CA THR A 159 1.57 -2.25 5.10
C THR A 159 0.64 -3.34 4.58
N LEU A 160 1.18 -4.19 3.70
CA LEU A 160 0.56 -5.40 3.18
C LEU A 160 1.58 -6.53 3.25
N GLU A 161 1.23 -7.65 3.87
CA GLU A 161 2.08 -8.85 3.86
C GLU A 161 2.15 -9.43 2.44
N VAL A 162 3.36 -9.72 1.97
CA VAL A 162 3.57 -10.35 0.67
C VAL A 162 3.40 -11.86 0.81
N THR A 163 2.47 -12.42 0.05
CA THR A 163 2.20 -13.87 0.03
C THR A 163 2.80 -14.56 -1.20
N GLY A 164 3.44 -13.80 -2.09
CA GLY A 164 4.11 -14.28 -3.29
C GLY A 164 3.96 -13.33 -4.48
N VAL A 165 4.18 -13.85 -5.66
CA VAL A 165 3.93 -13.15 -6.94
C VAL A 165 3.03 -14.01 -7.82
N MET A 166 2.45 -13.43 -8.87
CA MET A 166 1.73 -14.22 -9.87
C MET A 166 2.72 -15.06 -10.67
N GLY A 167 2.29 -16.27 -11.06
CA GLY A 167 3.10 -17.23 -11.80
C GLY A 167 3.27 -16.87 -13.28
N PHE A 168 3.68 -17.87 -14.06
CA PHE A 168 3.83 -17.78 -15.53
C PHE A 168 2.53 -18.13 -16.29
N ASP A 169 1.42 -18.35 -15.58
CA ASP A 169 0.12 -18.76 -16.15
C ASP A 169 -0.63 -17.61 -16.82
#